data_03784d5d4feb75bfb8d52255197b7b73
#
_entry.id   03784d5d4feb75bfb8d52255197b7b73
#
_cell.length_a   1.000
_cell.length_b   1.000
_cell.length_c   1.000
_cell.angle_alpha   90.00
_cell.angle_beta   90.00
_cell.angle_gamma   90.00
#
_symmetry.space_group_name_H-M   'P 1'
#
loop_
_entity.id
_entity.type
_entity.pdbx_description
1 polymer ?
#
loop_
_entity_poly.entity_id
_entity_poly.type
_entity_poly.pdbx_seq_one_letter_code
_entity_poly.pdbx_strand_id
1 'polypeptide(L)'
;GKSCSSLKQYIKCADNAISLMQSKESLELVMEDFFNQLIKDNVIYCEIRFAPLLHTEEGLNSREVVSIICNSMNILSKESGIITGLILCTLRHYSKEQSMETVKLVEEFKGKGVLGFDIAADEAGYPIDNHIKAFTYAKNNNLNITAHAGEAKGSESIWETINKLYAKRIGHGVRCLEDKKLVKFLSDNNYHLEICLTSNIKTNTFNSFINHPINEIY
;
A
#
# COMPACT_ATOMS: atom_id res chain seq x y z
N GLY A 1 10.70 5.29 16.24
CA GLY A 1 11.15 3.92 16.11
C GLY A 1 12.65 3.82 15.96
N LYS A 2 13.25 2.85 16.61
CA LYS A 2 14.67 2.52 16.46
C LYS A 2 14.93 2.05 15.02
N SER A 3 16.14 2.20 14.51
CA SER A 3 16.55 1.73 13.17
C SER A 3 16.30 0.22 13.03
N CYS A 4 15.58 -0.17 12.00
CA CYS A 4 15.45 -1.56 11.59
C CYS A 4 16.57 -1.92 10.61
N SER A 5 16.99 -3.18 10.56
CA SER A 5 18.05 -3.62 9.65
C SER A 5 17.51 -4.13 8.31
N SER A 6 16.18 -4.25 8.16
CA SER A 6 15.52 -4.73 6.95
C SER A 6 14.03 -4.37 6.95
N LEU A 7 13.42 -4.42 5.75
CA LEU A 7 11.98 -4.28 5.57
C LEU A 7 11.19 -5.29 6.43
N LYS A 8 11.63 -6.55 6.49
CA LYS A 8 11.00 -7.58 7.34
C LYS A 8 10.93 -7.21 8.81
N GLN A 9 12.01 -6.65 9.37
CA GLN A 9 12.03 -6.17 10.76
C GLN A 9 11.11 -4.96 10.95
N TYR A 10 11.07 -4.06 9.98
CA TYR A 10 10.21 -2.88 10.03
C TYR A 10 8.73 -3.28 10.06
N ILE A 11 8.32 -4.21 9.20
CA ILE A 11 6.95 -4.74 9.17
C ILE A 11 6.58 -5.37 10.50
N LYS A 12 7.46 -6.18 11.09
CA LYS A 12 7.23 -6.82 12.40
C LYS A 12 6.99 -5.81 13.53
N CYS A 13 7.50 -4.58 13.43
CA CYS A 13 7.21 -3.54 14.41
C CYS A 13 5.75 -3.07 14.39
N ALA A 14 5.01 -3.33 13.32
CA ALA A 14 3.60 -2.98 13.20
C ALA A 14 2.66 -4.02 13.87
N ASP A 15 3.13 -5.25 14.13
CA ASP A 15 2.29 -6.34 14.65
C ASP A 15 1.56 -5.96 15.95
N ASN A 16 2.29 -5.30 16.89
CA ASN A 16 1.69 -4.85 18.14
C ASN A 16 0.62 -3.76 17.95
N ALA A 17 0.76 -2.89 16.94
CA ALA A 17 -0.25 -1.90 16.64
C ALA A 17 -1.47 -2.54 15.97
N ILE A 18 -1.24 -3.48 15.06
CA ILE A 18 -2.29 -4.23 14.38
C ILE A 18 -3.14 -5.02 15.37
N SER A 19 -2.51 -5.66 16.39
CA SER A 19 -3.25 -6.42 17.41
C SER A 19 -4.21 -5.56 18.26
N LEU A 20 -4.03 -4.25 18.31
CA LEU A 20 -4.94 -3.32 18.98
C LEU A 20 -6.08 -2.82 18.07
N MET A 21 -6.03 -3.11 16.78
CA MET A 21 -6.98 -2.63 15.77
C MET A 21 -7.91 -3.76 15.30
N GLN A 22 -8.60 -4.42 16.24
CA GLN A 22 -9.40 -5.62 15.97
C GLN A 22 -10.91 -5.41 16.22
N SER A 23 -11.31 -4.27 16.79
CA SER A 23 -12.72 -3.94 17.02
C SER A 23 -13.15 -2.71 16.22
N LYS A 24 -14.48 -2.53 16.09
CA LYS A 24 -15.04 -1.34 15.45
C LYS A 24 -14.54 -0.06 16.10
N GLU A 25 -14.59 -0.01 17.44
CA GLU A 25 -14.21 1.15 18.23
C GLU A 25 -12.73 1.52 18.04
N SER A 26 -11.84 0.52 18.01
CA SER A 26 -10.41 0.75 17.79
C SER A 26 -10.10 1.22 16.37
N LEU A 27 -10.81 0.70 15.36
CA LEU A 27 -10.66 1.13 13.98
C LEU A 27 -11.16 2.58 13.79
N GLU A 28 -12.31 2.93 14.38
CA GLU A 28 -12.85 4.28 14.34
C GLU A 28 -11.91 5.27 15.04
N LEU A 29 -11.39 4.93 16.23
CA LEU A 29 -10.43 5.75 16.98
C LEU A 29 -9.15 6.02 16.18
N VAL A 30 -8.59 5.00 15.51
CA VAL A 30 -7.40 5.17 14.68
C VAL A 30 -7.68 6.08 13.48
N MET A 31 -8.87 6.00 12.88
CA MET A 31 -9.26 6.89 11.79
C MET A 31 -9.39 8.35 12.26
N GLU A 32 -9.99 8.58 13.43
CA GLU A 32 -10.10 9.92 14.02
C GLU A 32 -8.71 10.53 14.30
N ASP A 33 -7.82 9.78 14.96
CA ASP A 33 -6.45 10.24 15.25
C ASP A 33 -5.68 10.55 13.96
N PHE A 34 -5.80 9.68 12.95
CA PHE A 34 -5.17 9.87 11.66
C PHE A 34 -5.66 11.16 10.97
N PHE A 35 -6.96 11.41 10.94
CA PHE A 35 -7.50 12.64 10.36
C PHE A 35 -7.07 13.89 11.13
N ASN A 36 -6.97 13.82 12.47
CA ASN A 36 -6.42 14.90 13.28
C ASN A 36 -4.98 15.24 12.90
N GLN A 37 -4.17 14.23 12.56
CA GLN A 37 -2.81 14.43 12.06
C GLN A 37 -2.81 15.05 10.66
N LEU A 38 -3.67 14.58 9.74
CA LEU A 38 -3.79 15.15 8.39
C LEU A 38 -4.18 16.64 8.43
N ILE A 39 -5.14 17.00 9.31
CA ILE A 39 -5.56 18.41 9.51
C ILE A 39 -4.39 19.24 10.00
N LYS A 40 -3.67 18.76 11.01
CA LYS A 40 -2.50 19.44 11.59
C LYS A 40 -1.39 19.67 10.56
N ASP A 41 -1.22 18.74 9.64
CA ASP A 41 -0.20 18.80 8.58
C ASP A 41 -0.71 19.53 7.31
N ASN A 42 -1.91 20.13 7.35
CA ASN A 42 -2.55 20.84 6.24
C ASN A 42 -2.70 19.98 4.96
N VAL A 43 -2.97 18.69 5.12
CA VAL A 43 -3.20 17.77 4.00
C VAL A 43 -4.56 18.07 3.37
N ILE A 44 -4.61 18.17 2.04
CA ILE A 44 -5.83 18.43 1.28
C ILE A 44 -6.34 17.20 0.51
N TYR A 45 -5.48 16.22 0.30
CA TYR A 45 -5.79 14.96 -0.38
C TYR A 45 -5.00 13.80 0.23
N CYS A 46 -5.64 12.67 0.49
CA CYS A 46 -4.99 11.49 1.05
C CYS A 46 -5.60 10.19 0.53
N GLU A 47 -4.77 9.23 0.15
CA GLU A 47 -5.17 7.83 -0.11
C GLU A 47 -4.71 6.95 1.05
N ILE A 48 -5.66 6.48 1.84
CA ILE A 48 -5.41 5.65 3.02
C ILE A 48 -5.26 4.19 2.60
N ARG A 49 -4.17 3.56 2.97
CA ARG A 49 -3.82 2.21 2.55
C ARG A 49 -3.77 1.27 3.74
N PHE A 50 -4.46 0.11 3.65
CA PHE A 50 -4.43 -0.91 4.70
C PHE A 50 -4.79 -2.30 4.16
N ALA A 51 -4.47 -3.35 4.93
CA ALA A 51 -4.78 -4.75 4.61
C ALA A 51 -5.95 -5.23 5.48
N PRO A 52 -7.18 -5.33 4.95
CA PRO A 52 -8.37 -5.59 5.77
C PRO A 52 -8.35 -6.93 6.51
N LEU A 53 -7.69 -7.94 5.96
CA LEU A 53 -7.60 -9.27 6.59
C LEU A 53 -6.73 -9.30 7.86
N LEU A 54 -5.98 -8.23 8.16
CA LEU A 54 -5.20 -8.11 9.40
C LEU A 54 -6.06 -7.72 10.63
N HIS A 55 -7.32 -7.37 10.43
CA HIS A 55 -8.20 -6.82 11.47
C HIS A 55 -9.41 -7.72 11.76
N THR A 56 -9.23 -9.05 11.62
CA THR A 56 -10.33 -10.03 11.71
C THR A 56 -10.17 -11.04 12.86
N GLU A 57 -9.24 -10.80 13.79
CA GLU A 57 -8.91 -11.76 14.84
C GLU A 57 -9.92 -11.78 16.01
N GLU A 58 -10.68 -10.68 16.21
CA GLU A 58 -11.62 -10.53 17.31
C GLU A 58 -13.10 -10.52 16.86
N GLY A 59 -13.40 -11.19 15.75
CA GLY A 59 -14.79 -11.49 15.34
C GLY A 59 -15.34 -10.64 14.21
N LEU A 60 -14.67 -9.56 13.79
CA LEU A 60 -15.03 -8.87 12.55
C LEU A 60 -14.61 -9.71 11.35
N ASN A 61 -15.45 -9.73 10.30
CA ASN A 61 -15.01 -10.23 9.00
C ASN A 61 -14.42 -9.09 8.15
N SER A 62 -13.69 -9.47 7.11
CA SER A 62 -12.98 -8.52 6.24
C SER A 62 -13.88 -7.46 5.59
N ARG A 63 -15.11 -7.83 5.26
CA ARG A 63 -16.12 -6.94 4.68
C ARG A 63 -16.62 -5.92 5.71
N GLU A 64 -16.83 -6.32 6.95
CA GLU A 64 -17.20 -5.43 8.05
C GLU A 64 -16.07 -4.44 8.34
N VAL A 65 -14.82 -4.89 8.37
CA VAL A 65 -13.64 -4.02 8.52
C VAL A 65 -13.62 -2.93 7.44
N VAL A 66 -13.75 -3.29 6.17
CA VAL A 66 -13.78 -2.30 5.07
C VAL A 66 -14.96 -1.35 5.22
N SER A 67 -16.15 -1.85 5.60
CA SER A 67 -17.35 -1.02 5.80
C SER A 67 -17.15 0.01 6.92
N ILE A 68 -16.57 -0.39 8.06
CA ILE A 68 -16.28 0.49 9.19
C ILE A 68 -15.32 1.60 8.74
N ILE A 69 -14.20 1.26 8.12
CA ILE A 69 -13.21 2.23 7.65
C ILE A 69 -13.78 3.17 6.57
N CYS A 70 -14.56 2.66 5.61
CA CYS A 70 -15.24 3.48 4.61
C CYS A 70 -16.18 4.49 5.26
N ASN A 71 -17.00 4.06 6.23
CA ASN A 71 -17.94 4.92 6.92
C ASN A 71 -17.22 6.03 7.71
N SER A 72 -16.22 5.66 8.52
CA SER A 72 -15.42 6.63 9.29
C SER A 72 -14.72 7.61 8.37
N MET A 73 -14.06 7.14 7.32
CA MET A 73 -13.39 7.98 6.32
C MET A 73 -14.37 8.98 5.69
N ASN A 74 -15.54 8.54 5.26
CA ASN A 74 -16.52 9.40 4.59
C ASN A 74 -17.05 10.51 5.52
N ILE A 75 -17.26 10.20 6.81
CA ILE A 75 -17.67 11.19 7.82
C ILE A 75 -16.55 12.21 8.02
N LEU A 76 -15.35 11.73 8.36
CA LEU A 76 -14.20 12.57 8.68
C LEU A 76 -13.72 13.40 7.47
N SER A 77 -13.79 12.85 6.27
CA SER A 77 -13.51 13.57 5.02
C SER A 77 -14.47 14.75 4.83
N LYS A 78 -15.77 14.54 5.07
CA LYS A 78 -16.78 15.58 4.98
C LYS A 78 -16.59 16.66 6.04
N GLU A 79 -16.25 16.28 7.26
CA GLU A 79 -16.05 17.22 8.37
C GLU A 79 -14.78 18.06 8.22
N SER A 80 -13.68 17.44 7.76
CA SER A 80 -12.38 18.09 7.60
C SER A 80 -12.22 18.85 6.27
N GLY A 81 -13.00 18.51 5.25
CA GLY A 81 -12.82 18.99 3.87
C GLY A 81 -11.66 18.30 3.12
N ILE A 82 -10.98 17.32 3.73
CA ILE A 82 -9.90 16.58 3.09
C ILE A 82 -10.50 15.56 2.10
N ILE A 83 -10.06 15.60 0.85
CA ILE A 83 -10.48 14.60 -0.15
C ILE A 83 -9.71 13.31 0.11
N THR A 84 -10.45 12.21 0.33
CA THR A 84 -9.86 10.94 0.72
C THR A 84 -10.39 9.75 -0.09
N GLY A 85 -9.61 8.68 -0.10
CA GLY A 85 -10.03 7.38 -0.61
C GLY A 85 -9.22 6.25 0.01
N LEU A 86 -9.69 5.01 -0.15
CA LEU A 86 -9.04 3.82 0.38
C LEU A 86 -8.37 3.01 -0.72
N ILE A 87 -7.21 2.44 -0.40
CA ILE A 87 -6.54 1.40 -1.18
C ILE A 87 -6.47 0.15 -0.31
N LEU A 88 -7.04 -0.97 -0.78
CA LEU A 88 -6.98 -2.23 -0.05
C LEU A 88 -5.76 -3.02 -0.49
N CYS A 89 -4.96 -3.47 0.49
CA CYS A 89 -3.75 -4.24 0.23
C CYS A 89 -3.98 -5.74 0.43
N THR A 90 -3.54 -6.55 -0.54
CA THR A 90 -3.11 -7.91 -0.26
C THR A 90 -1.66 -7.91 0.22
N LEU A 91 -1.25 -8.92 0.98
CA LEU A 91 0.11 -9.00 1.50
C LEU A 91 0.87 -10.15 0.83
N ARG A 92 2.15 -9.96 0.53
CA ARG A 92 2.95 -10.92 -0.23
C ARG A 92 2.96 -12.34 0.33
N HIS A 93 2.79 -12.51 1.65
CA HIS A 93 2.72 -13.82 2.30
C HIS A 93 1.32 -14.45 2.26
N TYR A 94 0.31 -13.77 1.71
CA TYR A 94 -1.05 -14.29 1.62
C TYR A 94 -1.18 -15.39 0.56
N SER A 95 -2.18 -16.25 0.77
CA SER A 95 -2.58 -17.25 -0.21
C SER A 95 -3.27 -16.62 -1.42
N LYS A 96 -3.49 -17.43 -2.46
CA LYS A 96 -4.27 -17.05 -3.65
C LYS A 96 -5.70 -16.66 -3.29
N GLU A 97 -6.30 -17.38 -2.33
CA GLU A 97 -7.66 -17.17 -1.83
C GLU A 97 -7.78 -15.85 -1.10
N GLN A 98 -6.86 -15.56 -0.18
CA GLN A 98 -6.81 -14.29 0.56
C GLN A 98 -6.60 -13.08 -0.37
N SER A 99 -5.73 -13.23 -1.37
CA SER A 99 -5.54 -12.19 -2.39
C SER A 99 -6.80 -11.97 -3.22
N MET A 100 -7.49 -13.05 -3.58
CA MET A 100 -8.75 -12.98 -4.32
C MET A 100 -9.89 -12.39 -3.47
N GLU A 101 -9.94 -12.70 -2.18
CA GLU A 101 -10.87 -12.08 -1.23
C GLU A 101 -10.66 -10.57 -1.18
N THR A 102 -9.40 -10.12 -1.03
CA THR A 102 -9.08 -8.69 -0.97
C THR A 102 -9.51 -7.95 -2.25
N VAL A 103 -9.24 -8.48 -3.44
CA VAL A 103 -9.62 -7.80 -4.69
C VAL A 103 -11.13 -7.75 -4.90
N LYS A 104 -11.87 -8.74 -4.43
CA LYS A 104 -13.35 -8.71 -4.45
C LYS A 104 -13.92 -7.64 -3.53
N LEU A 105 -13.29 -7.38 -2.38
CA LEU A 105 -13.66 -6.26 -1.53
C LEU A 105 -13.42 -4.92 -2.24
N VAL A 106 -12.32 -4.77 -2.99
CA VAL A 106 -12.08 -3.57 -3.80
C VAL A 106 -13.23 -3.36 -4.80
N GLU A 107 -13.65 -4.41 -5.49
CA GLU A 107 -14.77 -4.33 -6.45
C GLU A 107 -16.10 -3.99 -5.74
N GLU A 108 -16.42 -4.65 -4.65
CA GLU A 108 -17.66 -4.43 -3.89
C GLU A 108 -17.79 -3.01 -3.36
N PHE A 109 -16.67 -2.42 -2.91
CA PHE A 109 -16.64 -1.08 -2.34
C PHE A 109 -16.19 0.00 -3.32
N LYS A 110 -16.02 -0.32 -4.60
CA LYS A 110 -15.82 0.64 -5.68
C LYS A 110 -16.97 1.64 -5.73
N GLY A 111 -16.65 2.94 -5.73
CA GLY A 111 -17.65 4.02 -5.65
C GLY A 111 -18.22 4.27 -4.25
N LYS A 112 -17.79 3.52 -3.22
CA LYS A 112 -18.16 3.71 -1.82
C LYS A 112 -16.99 4.25 -0.97
N GLY A 113 -15.89 4.63 -1.60
CA GLY A 113 -14.68 5.14 -0.96
C GLY A 113 -13.42 4.34 -1.29
N VAL A 114 -13.54 3.10 -1.77
CA VAL A 114 -12.37 2.30 -2.21
C VAL A 114 -11.99 2.68 -3.62
N LEU A 115 -10.73 3.08 -3.80
CA LEU A 115 -10.16 3.58 -5.06
C LEU A 115 -9.28 2.57 -5.77
N GLY A 116 -8.61 1.65 -5.06
CA GLY A 116 -7.63 0.79 -5.68
C GLY A 116 -7.25 -0.46 -4.89
N PHE A 117 -6.49 -1.31 -5.57
CA PHE A 117 -5.92 -2.56 -5.08
C PHE A 117 -4.39 -2.48 -5.09
N ASP A 118 -3.75 -3.00 -4.04
CA ASP A 118 -2.30 -2.99 -3.86
C ASP A 118 -1.77 -4.33 -3.36
N ILE A 119 -0.47 -4.55 -3.51
CA ILE A 119 0.29 -5.60 -2.84
C ILE A 119 1.43 -4.98 -2.04
N ALA A 120 1.58 -5.38 -0.78
CA ALA A 120 2.60 -4.86 0.13
C ALA A 120 3.28 -5.98 0.92
N ALA A 121 4.07 -5.62 1.93
CA ALA A 121 4.83 -6.47 2.84
C ALA A 121 6.18 -6.96 2.29
N ASP A 122 6.70 -8.10 2.80
CA ASP A 122 8.08 -8.57 2.61
C ASP A 122 8.38 -8.92 1.13
N GLU A 123 8.87 -7.92 0.39
CA GLU A 123 9.22 -8.05 -1.02
C GLU A 123 10.31 -9.11 -1.26
N ALA A 124 11.30 -9.18 -0.37
CA ALA A 124 12.43 -10.09 -0.53
C ALA A 124 12.07 -11.55 -0.17
N GLY A 125 11.15 -11.72 0.79
CA GLY A 125 10.80 -13.03 1.32
C GLY A 125 9.75 -13.78 0.51
N TYR A 126 8.93 -13.08 -0.28
CA TYR A 126 7.80 -13.71 -0.96
C TYR A 126 7.65 -13.25 -2.42
N PRO A 127 7.52 -14.21 -3.36
CA PRO A 127 7.23 -13.92 -4.76
C PRO A 127 5.78 -13.45 -4.95
N ILE A 128 5.49 -12.90 -6.14
CA ILE A 128 4.15 -12.39 -6.45
C ILE A 128 3.20 -13.43 -7.07
N ASP A 129 3.64 -14.65 -7.26
CA ASP A 129 2.91 -15.68 -8.04
C ASP A 129 1.52 -15.99 -7.51
N ASN A 130 1.34 -15.99 -6.18
CA ASN A 130 0.04 -16.18 -5.55
C ASN A 130 -0.97 -15.08 -5.88
N HIS A 131 -0.50 -13.91 -6.28
CA HIS A 131 -1.33 -12.71 -6.44
C HIS A 131 -1.70 -12.43 -7.89
N ILE A 132 -1.00 -13.04 -8.88
CA ILE A 132 -1.21 -12.78 -10.32
C ILE A 132 -2.69 -12.92 -10.72
N LYS A 133 -3.38 -13.95 -10.20
CA LYS A 133 -4.81 -14.17 -10.50
C LYS A 133 -5.69 -13.02 -10.00
N ALA A 134 -5.44 -12.51 -8.80
CA ALA A 134 -6.19 -11.39 -8.22
C ALA A 134 -5.93 -10.08 -8.99
N PHE A 135 -4.69 -9.84 -9.39
CA PHE A 135 -4.33 -8.67 -10.21
C PHE A 135 -4.87 -8.76 -11.64
N THR A 136 -4.88 -9.95 -12.24
CA THR A 136 -5.57 -10.18 -13.52
C THR A 136 -7.07 -9.91 -13.41
N TYR A 137 -7.68 -10.32 -12.29
CA TYR A 137 -9.08 -10.01 -11.99
C TYR A 137 -9.29 -8.50 -11.89
N ALA A 138 -8.45 -7.78 -11.13
CA ALA A 138 -8.51 -6.33 -10.99
C ALA A 138 -8.44 -5.62 -12.35
N LYS A 139 -7.48 -6.02 -13.19
CA LYS A 139 -7.34 -5.49 -14.56
C LYS A 139 -8.60 -5.70 -15.40
N ASN A 140 -9.15 -6.92 -15.39
CA ASN A 140 -10.31 -7.27 -16.21
C ASN A 140 -11.61 -6.56 -15.78
N ASN A 141 -11.68 -6.14 -14.50
CA ASN A 141 -12.82 -5.41 -13.94
C ASN A 141 -12.57 -3.88 -13.83
N ASN A 142 -11.54 -3.37 -14.51
CA ASN A 142 -11.17 -1.95 -14.52
C ASN A 142 -11.05 -1.36 -13.10
N LEU A 143 -10.40 -2.09 -12.18
CA LEU A 143 -10.01 -1.59 -10.87
C LEU A 143 -8.64 -0.92 -10.98
N ASN A 144 -8.44 0.16 -10.24
CA ASN A 144 -7.14 0.80 -10.17
C ASN A 144 -6.13 -0.09 -9.45
N ILE A 145 -4.93 -0.16 -9.97
CA ILE A 145 -3.87 -1.03 -9.47
C ILE A 145 -2.63 -0.22 -9.13
N THR A 146 -2.14 -0.39 -7.92
CA THR A 146 -0.78 -0.03 -7.50
C THR A 146 -0.09 -1.27 -6.95
N ALA A 147 1.23 -1.25 -6.80
CA ALA A 147 1.95 -2.38 -6.21
C ALA A 147 3.31 -1.92 -5.67
N HIS A 148 3.67 -2.38 -4.45
CA HIS A 148 4.99 -2.15 -3.88
C HIS A 148 6.04 -3.00 -4.60
N ALA A 149 7.08 -2.36 -5.12
CA ALA A 149 8.22 -3.01 -5.75
C ALA A 149 9.46 -2.11 -5.78
N GLY A 150 10.64 -2.71 -5.85
CA GLY A 150 11.89 -1.97 -5.94
C GLY A 150 12.26 -1.23 -4.66
N GLU A 151 11.90 -1.75 -3.49
CA GLU A 151 12.37 -1.33 -2.18
C GLU A 151 13.44 -2.31 -1.67
N ALA A 152 13.06 -3.55 -1.40
CA ALA A 152 13.97 -4.59 -0.90
C ALA A 152 14.62 -5.41 -2.04
N LYS A 153 13.96 -5.50 -3.19
CA LYS A 153 14.51 -6.08 -4.43
C LYS A 153 14.86 -4.98 -5.44
N GLY A 154 15.63 -5.33 -6.47
CA GLY A 154 16.09 -4.41 -7.50
C GLY A 154 15.06 -4.07 -8.58
N SER A 155 15.56 -3.53 -9.68
CA SER A 155 14.77 -3.15 -10.86
C SER A 155 13.99 -4.31 -11.48
N GLU A 156 14.47 -5.55 -11.32
CA GLU A 156 13.78 -6.76 -11.79
C GLU A 156 12.42 -6.96 -11.14
N SER A 157 12.27 -6.60 -9.86
CA SER A 157 10.98 -6.67 -9.16
C SER A 157 9.97 -5.65 -9.70
N ILE A 158 10.45 -4.48 -10.10
CA ILE A 158 9.62 -3.45 -10.73
C ILE A 158 9.12 -3.95 -12.09
N TRP A 159 10.02 -4.50 -12.93
CA TRP A 159 9.63 -5.11 -14.21
C TRP A 159 8.62 -6.24 -14.04
N GLU A 160 8.84 -7.12 -13.06
CA GLU A 160 7.94 -8.23 -12.76
C GLU A 160 6.53 -7.72 -12.38
N THR A 161 6.46 -6.71 -11.54
CA THR A 161 5.22 -6.06 -11.09
C THR A 161 4.47 -5.40 -12.26
N ILE A 162 5.17 -4.67 -13.11
CA ILE A 162 4.57 -4.06 -14.32
C ILE A 162 3.98 -5.13 -15.24
N ASN A 163 4.75 -6.17 -15.52
CA ASN A 163 4.39 -7.17 -16.52
C ASN A 163 3.33 -8.17 -16.03
N LYS A 164 3.38 -8.57 -14.74
CA LYS A 164 2.51 -9.61 -14.20
C LYS A 164 1.34 -9.07 -13.39
N LEU A 165 1.49 -7.90 -12.74
CA LEU A 165 0.44 -7.31 -11.92
C LEU A 165 -0.25 -6.11 -12.58
N TYR A 166 0.23 -5.67 -13.74
CA TYR A 166 -0.36 -4.56 -14.52
C TYR A 166 -0.40 -3.22 -13.78
N ALA A 167 0.41 -3.05 -12.74
CA ALA A 167 0.46 -1.83 -11.96
C ALA A 167 1.06 -0.69 -12.80
N LYS A 168 0.43 0.49 -12.74
CA LYS A 168 0.94 1.76 -13.33
C LYS A 168 1.39 2.76 -12.28
N ARG A 169 1.12 2.49 -11.02
CA ARG A 169 1.68 3.17 -9.86
C ARG A 169 2.51 2.15 -9.10
N ILE A 170 3.72 2.54 -8.74
CA ILE A 170 4.67 1.66 -8.05
C ILE A 170 4.97 2.24 -6.68
N GLY A 171 4.62 1.51 -5.64
CA GLY A 171 5.03 1.83 -4.28
C GLY A 171 6.55 1.71 -4.18
N HIS A 172 7.20 2.74 -3.68
CA HIS A 172 8.65 2.96 -3.71
C HIS A 172 9.22 3.12 -5.12
N GLY A 173 9.60 2.05 -5.78
CA GLY A 173 10.25 2.09 -7.09
C GLY A 173 11.67 2.70 -7.07
N VAL A 174 12.24 2.93 -5.89
CA VAL A 174 13.49 3.70 -5.69
C VAL A 174 14.73 3.06 -6.33
N ARG A 175 14.68 1.75 -6.62
CA ARG A 175 15.76 1.01 -7.27
C ARG A 175 15.61 0.95 -8.79
N CYS A 176 14.72 1.75 -9.39
CA CYS A 176 14.57 1.83 -10.85
C CYS A 176 15.86 2.30 -11.55
N LEU A 177 16.69 3.12 -10.88
CA LEU A 177 17.95 3.63 -11.45
C LEU A 177 18.99 2.54 -11.72
N GLU A 178 18.80 1.34 -11.17
CA GLU A 178 19.68 0.18 -11.45
C GLU A 178 19.55 -0.33 -12.90
N ASP A 179 18.47 0.04 -13.60
CA ASP A 179 18.24 -0.29 -15.01
C ASP A 179 17.79 0.94 -15.82
N LYS A 180 18.69 1.45 -16.65
CA LYS A 180 18.42 2.59 -17.54
C LYS A 180 17.24 2.36 -18.50
N LYS A 181 17.00 1.09 -18.90
CA LYS A 181 15.86 0.75 -19.76
C LYS A 181 14.55 0.89 -18.99
N LEU A 182 14.55 0.48 -17.71
CA LEU A 182 13.40 0.65 -16.83
C LEU A 182 13.10 2.14 -16.64
N VAL A 183 14.10 2.96 -16.30
CA VAL A 183 13.91 4.42 -16.13
C VAL A 183 13.27 5.03 -17.38
N LYS A 184 13.84 4.74 -18.55
CA LYS A 184 13.27 5.22 -19.81
C LYS A 184 11.83 4.75 -20.02
N PHE A 185 11.55 3.48 -19.75
CA PHE A 185 10.20 2.92 -19.89
C PHE A 185 9.20 3.58 -18.94
N LEU A 186 9.56 3.78 -17.67
CA LEU A 186 8.72 4.46 -16.67
C LEU A 186 8.39 5.89 -17.10
N SER A 187 9.39 6.64 -17.54
CA SER A 187 9.25 8.01 -18.03
C SER A 187 8.39 8.09 -19.29
N ASP A 188 8.71 7.31 -20.32
CA ASP A 188 7.98 7.33 -21.61
C ASP A 188 6.49 6.95 -21.46
N ASN A 189 6.15 6.16 -20.42
CA ASN A 189 4.79 5.66 -20.17
C ASN A 189 4.09 6.34 -18.98
N ASN A 190 4.66 7.42 -18.44
CA ASN A 190 4.11 8.20 -17.32
C ASN A 190 3.75 7.34 -16.10
N TYR A 191 4.66 6.47 -15.67
CA TYR A 191 4.49 5.72 -14.43
C TYR A 191 4.67 6.62 -13.22
N HIS A 192 3.79 6.46 -12.23
CA HIS A 192 3.92 7.17 -10.96
C HIS A 192 4.70 6.32 -9.95
N LEU A 193 5.70 6.92 -9.30
CA LEU A 193 6.45 6.31 -8.21
C LEU A 193 6.06 6.96 -6.88
N GLU A 194 5.71 6.14 -5.89
CA GLU A 194 5.33 6.60 -4.55
C GLU A 194 6.54 6.54 -3.60
N ILE A 195 7.44 7.51 -3.74
CA ILE A 195 8.72 7.52 -3.01
C ILE A 195 8.51 7.84 -1.53
N CYS A 196 9.01 6.97 -0.65
CA CYS A 196 8.89 7.08 0.80
C CYS A 196 10.26 7.27 1.45
N LEU A 197 10.82 8.49 1.41
CA LEU A 197 12.19 8.81 1.87
C LEU A 197 12.53 8.24 3.25
N THR A 198 11.71 8.56 4.26
CA THR A 198 11.94 8.12 5.64
C THR A 198 11.85 6.60 5.78
N SER A 199 10.90 5.96 5.09
CA SER A 199 10.78 4.50 5.06
C SER A 199 12.05 3.88 4.49
N ASN A 200 12.52 4.36 3.33
CA ASN A 200 13.70 3.81 2.65
C ASN A 200 14.97 3.89 3.50
N ILE A 201 15.08 4.90 4.38
CA ILE A 201 16.19 4.95 5.36
C ILE A 201 15.95 3.96 6.50
N LYS A 202 14.72 3.88 7.02
CA LYS A 202 14.41 3.00 8.16
C LYS A 202 14.44 1.51 7.81
N THR A 203 14.12 1.16 6.58
CA THR A 203 14.22 -0.22 6.06
C THR A 203 15.63 -0.58 5.59
N ASN A 204 16.56 0.38 5.70
CA ASN A 204 17.96 0.24 5.27
C ASN A 204 18.11 0.00 3.76
N THR A 205 17.15 0.46 2.97
CA THR A 205 17.27 0.51 1.50
C THR A 205 18.36 1.51 1.10
N PHE A 206 18.41 2.64 1.81
CA PHE A 206 19.51 3.61 1.75
C PHE A 206 19.97 3.97 3.16
N ASN A 207 21.26 4.27 3.34
CA ASN A 207 21.86 4.51 4.65
C ASN A 207 21.69 5.94 5.16
N SER A 208 21.32 6.90 4.31
CA SER A 208 21.10 8.29 4.67
C SER A 208 20.28 9.03 3.61
N PHE A 209 19.68 10.17 4.00
CA PHE A 209 18.96 11.06 3.07
C PHE A 209 19.86 11.63 1.98
N ILE A 210 21.15 11.85 2.27
CA ILE A 210 22.12 12.38 1.29
C ILE A 210 22.35 11.38 0.15
N ASN A 211 22.30 10.08 0.46
CA ASN A 211 22.53 9.02 -0.51
C ASN A 211 21.22 8.51 -1.16
N HIS A 212 20.09 9.13 -0.81
CA HIS A 212 18.81 8.77 -1.42
C HIS A 212 18.69 9.36 -2.82
N PRO A 213 18.37 8.58 -3.87
CA PRO A 213 18.43 9.01 -5.26
C PRO A 213 17.23 9.86 -5.71
N ILE A 214 16.49 10.49 -4.80
CA ILE A 214 15.26 11.23 -5.12
C ILE A 214 15.51 12.32 -6.18
N ASN A 215 16.64 13.02 -6.12
CA ASN A 215 16.95 14.09 -7.08
C ASN A 215 17.28 13.56 -8.48
N GLU A 216 17.63 12.29 -8.61
CA GLU A 216 17.90 11.63 -9.90
C GLU A 216 16.62 11.03 -10.50
N ILE A 217 15.65 10.66 -9.62
CA ILE A 217 14.37 10.08 -10.02
C ILE A 217 13.40 11.18 -10.46
N TYR A 218 13.45 12.36 -9.82
CA TYR A 218 12.61 13.53 -10.12
C TYR A 218 13.11 14.26 -11.33
#